data_8f4a823bf1d30f5698620e7b83e2e4b1
#
_entry.id   8f4a823bf1d30f5698620e7b83e2e4b1
#
_cell.length_a   1.000
_cell.length_b   1.000
_cell.length_c   1.000
_cell.angle_alpha   90.00
_cell.angle_beta   90.00
_cell.angle_gamma   90.00
#
_symmetry.space_group_name_H-M   'P 1'
#
loop_
_entity.id
_entity.type
_entity.pdbx_description
1 polymer ?
#
loop_
_entity_poly.entity_id
_entity_poly.type
_entity_poly.pdbx_seq_one_letter_code
_entity_poly.pdbx_strand_id
1 'polypeptide(L)'
;KASDAIYIKKPDGTTSKQKITKLFTFKGVTRTEVDEIQAGDIGLVAGIPDIYIGDTIADNADAELLEAIAVDEPTIELTFLVNNSPFAGREGKYVTSRQIRDRLEKELEVNVGLKVNFDTDSPEKFTVYGRGELHIAILLENMRREGYEVQVSQPRVIIKEIDGAKHEPFEEVVVDVPEEFQGAIIEKLGVRAVQMKNMENHENRVLITFEGPSRGLFGYRNKFVVDTKGQGILATRFIGYKPYAGEIVHQATGSMISQVQGKTLGFSLANLQTRGELYIKEATEVYEGMVIGNTSKGEQMTVNPTKGKQLTNMRASGSDDAIKITPPKTMTIETGLEVMADDEYLEITPESVRLRKQDLNESDRVKALKK
;
A
#
# COMPACT_ATOMS: atom_id res chain seq x y z
N LYS A 1 17.62 -9.01 36.63
CA LYS A 1 16.88 -8.34 37.72
C LYS A 1 16.66 -6.86 37.39
N ALA A 2 15.68 -6.25 37.99
CA ALA A 2 15.54 -4.80 37.95
C ALA A 2 16.81 -4.16 38.54
N SER A 3 17.23 -3.02 37.95
CA SER A 3 18.45 -2.28 38.33
C SER A 3 19.80 -2.93 37.97
N ASP A 4 19.82 -4.08 37.31
CA ASP A 4 21.06 -4.70 36.85
C ASP A 4 21.71 -3.85 35.75
N ALA A 5 23.06 -3.82 35.79
CA ALA A 5 23.86 -3.32 34.67
C ALA A 5 23.96 -4.41 33.60
N ILE A 6 23.68 -4.03 32.37
CA ILE A 6 23.65 -4.95 31.22
C ILE A 6 24.46 -4.40 30.07
N TYR A 7 24.77 -5.26 29.12
CA TYR A 7 25.43 -4.93 27.86
C TYR A 7 24.48 -5.21 26.71
N ILE A 8 24.25 -4.19 25.86
CA ILE A 8 23.51 -4.34 24.61
C ILE A 8 24.54 -4.61 23.51
N LYS A 9 24.39 -5.74 22.84
CA LYS A 9 25.25 -6.14 21.74
C LYS A 9 24.46 -6.11 20.44
N LYS A 10 24.87 -5.27 19.51
CA LYS A 10 24.24 -5.15 18.20
C LYS A 10 24.80 -6.16 17.20
N PRO A 11 24.04 -6.53 16.14
CA PRO A 11 24.51 -7.42 15.10
C PRO A 11 25.78 -6.95 14.37
N ASP A 12 26.07 -5.65 14.37
CA ASP A 12 27.28 -5.05 13.81
C ASP A 12 28.52 -5.19 14.72
N GLY A 13 28.38 -5.83 15.90
CA GLY A 13 29.45 -6.01 16.88
C GLY A 13 29.61 -4.86 17.88
N THR A 14 28.85 -3.76 17.73
CA THR A 14 28.87 -2.65 18.71
C THR A 14 28.32 -3.12 20.05
N THR A 15 28.96 -2.72 21.15
CA THR A 15 28.51 -3.05 22.50
C THR A 15 28.37 -1.78 23.33
N SER A 16 27.25 -1.61 24.02
CA SER A 16 27.00 -0.49 24.94
C SER A 16 26.55 -0.99 26.31
N LYS A 17 27.01 -0.31 27.36
CA LYS A 17 26.65 -0.63 28.75
C LYS A 17 25.44 0.20 29.13
N GLN A 18 24.38 -0.44 29.62
CA GLN A 18 23.12 0.17 29.99
C GLN A 18 22.64 -0.34 31.36
N LYS A 19 21.54 0.21 31.87
CA LYS A 19 20.95 -0.20 33.13
C LYS A 19 19.45 -0.41 32.96
N ILE A 20 18.95 -1.54 33.44
CA ILE A 20 17.51 -1.82 33.47
C ILE A 20 16.84 -0.93 34.51
N THR A 21 15.90 -0.08 34.10
CA THR A 21 15.16 0.79 35.02
C THR A 21 13.97 0.05 35.62
N LYS A 22 13.19 -0.62 34.79
CA LYS A 22 12.02 -1.38 35.20
C LYS A 22 11.91 -2.68 34.43
N LEU A 23 11.35 -3.67 35.07
CA LEU A 23 11.15 -5.01 34.53
C LEU A 23 9.69 -5.43 34.71
N PHE A 24 9.09 -5.98 33.64
CA PHE A 24 7.70 -6.42 33.67
C PHE A 24 7.58 -7.81 33.07
N THR A 25 6.59 -8.56 33.55
CA THR A 25 6.13 -9.79 32.93
C THR A 25 4.64 -9.71 32.65
N PHE A 26 4.12 -10.65 31.89
CA PHE A 26 2.70 -10.73 31.58
C PHE A 26 2.01 -11.80 32.40
N LYS A 27 0.93 -11.42 33.10
CA LYS A 27 -0.03 -12.36 33.73
C LYS A 27 -1.31 -12.31 32.91
N GLY A 28 -1.48 -13.27 32.00
CA GLY A 28 -2.49 -13.19 30.95
C GLY A 28 -2.23 -11.97 30.05
N VAL A 29 -3.19 -11.04 29.96
CA VAL A 29 -3.06 -9.79 29.17
C VAL A 29 -2.54 -8.58 29.99
N THR A 30 -2.36 -8.75 31.29
CA THR A 30 -1.99 -7.65 32.19
C THR A 30 -0.48 -7.60 32.40
N ARG A 31 0.09 -6.42 32.17
CA ARG A 31 1.50 -6.13 32.45
C ARG A 31 1.70 -5.92 33.95
N THR A 32 2.57 -6.71 34.56
CA THR A 32 2.89 -6.67 36.00
C THR A 32 4.36 -6.36 36.21
N GLU A 33 4.69 -5.35 37.00
CA GLU A 33 6.07 -5.03 37.38
C GLU A 33 6.63 -6.10 38.31
N VAL A 34 7.86 -6.54 38.06
CA VAL A 34 8.54 -7.61 38.80
C VAL A 34 10.01 -7.24 39.04
N ASP A 35 10.59 -7.78 40.09
CA ASP A 35 11.99 -7.55 40.41
C ASP A 35 12.95 -8.47 39.64
N GLU A 36 12.47 -9.61 39.22
CA GLU A 36 13.29 -10.64 38.56
C GLU A 36 12.46 -11.43 37.54
N ILE A 37 13.11 -11.81 36.43
CA ILE A 37 12.61 -12.75 35.43
C ILE A 37 13.63 -13.89 35.29
N GLN A 38 13.14 -15.12 35.21
CA GLN A 38 13.96 -16.32 35.09
C GLN A 38 14.22 -16.70 33.63
N ALA A 39 15.26 -17.50 33.40
CA ALA A 39 15.57 -18.04 32.10
C ALA A 39 14.39 -18.87 31.54
N GLY A 40 14.08 -18.65 30.26
CA GLY A 40 12.94 -19.24 29.56
C GLY A 40 11.69 -18.41 29.56
N ASP A 41 11.60 -17.35 30.37
CA ASP A 41 10.49 -16.42 30.41
C ASP A 41 10.66 -15.26 29.40
N ILE A 42 9.50 -14.64 29.05
CA ILE A 42 9.46 -13.43 28.23
C ILE A 42 9.25 -12.23 29.15
N GLY A 43 10.20 -11.31 29.12
CA GLY A 43 10.15 -10.09 29.90
C GLY A 43 10.08 -8.82 29.05
N LEU A 44 9.52 -7.77 29.62
CA LEU A 44 9.54 -6.44 29.05
C LEU A 44 10.45 -5.57 29.91
N VAL A 45 11.45 -4.98 29.27
CA VAL A 45 12.49 -4.14 29.91
C VAL A 45 12.27 -2.70 29.52
N ALA A 46 12.36 -1.78 30.49
CA ALA A 46 12.27 -0.35 30.26
C ALA A 46 13.54 0.40 30.72
N GLY A 47 13.78 1.55 30.10
CA GLY A 47 14.89 2.44 30.43
C GLY A 47 16.18 2.17 29.64
N ILE A 48 16.09 1.45 28.53
CA ILE A 48 17.20 1.21 27.62
C ILE A 48 16.95 2.06 26.36
N PRO A 49 17.72 3.12 26.14
CA PRO A 49 17.70 3.86 24.89
C PRO A 49 18.40 3.04 23.80
N ASP A 50 18.04 3.31 22.53
CA ASP A 50 18.71 2.77 21.34
C ASP A 50 18.80 1.25 21.25
N ILE A 51 17.79 0.55 21.77
CA ILE A 51 17.64 -0.90 21.60
C ILE A 51 16.68 -1.21 20.43
N TYR A 52 17.08 -2.17 19.60
CA TYR A 52 16.33 -2.57 18.43
C TYR A 52 16.07 -4.09 18.42
N ILE A 53 15.12 -4.51 17.60
CA ILE A 53 14.82 -5.93 17.40
C ILE A 53 16.03 -6.62 16.78
N GLY A 54 16.49 -7.72 17.40
CA GLY A 54 17.70 -8.45 17.01
C GLY A 54 18.93 -8.12 17.86
N ASP A 55 18.85 -7.09 18.71
CA ASP A 55 19.92 -6.81 19.67
C ASP A 55 19.95 -7.87 20.79
N THR A 56 21.13 -8.24 21.24
CA THR A 56 21.33 -9.18 22.37
C THR A 56 21.57 -8.42 23.66
N ILE A 57 20.84 -8.76 24.70
CA ILE A 57 21.07 -8.28 26.06
C ILE A 57 21.89 -9.31 26.82
N ALA A 58 23.04 -8.92 27.35
CA ALA A 58 23.96 -9.78 28.05
C ALA A 58 24.37 -9.22 29.44
N ASP A 59 24.86 -10.07 30.31
CA ASP A 59 25.37 -9.70 31.65
C ASP A 59 26.83 -9.20 31.61
N ASN A 60 27.57 -9.54 30.55
CA ASN A 60 28.96 -9.12 30.38
C ASN A 60 29.28 -8.73 28.93
N ALA A 61 30.37 -8.00 28.73
CA ALA A 61 30.80 -7.51 27.42
C ALA A 61 31.30 -8.62 26.49
N ASP A 62 31.81 -9.72 27.06
CA ASP A 62 32.42 -10.83 26.30
C ASP A 62 31.42 -11.97 25.99
N ALA A 63 30.16 -11.82 26.43
CA ALA A 63 29.11 -12.77 26.12
C ALA A 63 28.93 -12.99 24.60
N GLU A 64 28.58 -14.19 24.22
CA GLU A 64 28.33 -14.53 22.83
C GLU A 64 27.15 -13.75 22.27
N LEU A 65 27.29 -13.19 21.05
CA LEU A 65 26.20 -12.56 20.32
C LEU A 65 25.27 -13.66 19.82
N LEU A 66 23.99 -13.55 20.16
CA LEU A 66 22.98 -14.45 19.62
C LEU A 66 22.72 -14.15 18.14
N GLU A 67 22.52 -15.19 17.36
CA GLU A 67 22.21 -15.05 15.94
C GLU A 67 20.88 -14.32 15.75
N ALA A 68 20.91 -13.22 15.02
CA ALA A 68 19.71 -12.44 14.72
C ALA A 68 18.85 -13.17 13.67
N ILE A 69 17.54 -13.12 13.83
CA ILE A 69 16.60 -13.65 12.84
C ILE A 69 16.76 -12.81 11.56
N ALA A 70 17.11 -13.46 10.45
CA ALA A 70 17.15 -12.81 9.16
C ALA A 70 15.75 -12.32 8.75
N VAL A 71 15.65 -11.05 8.43
CA VAL A 71 14.42 -10.43 7.94
C VAL A 71 14.58 -10.16 6.45
N ASP A 72 13.57 -10.55 5.66
CA ASP A 72 13.58 -10.30 4.22
C ASP A 72 13.75 -8.81 3.93
N GLU A 73 14.57 -8.51 2.94
CA GLU A 73 14.79 -7.14 2.48
C GLU A 73 13.51 -6.56 1.87
N PRO A 74 13.33 -5.24 1.94
CA PRO A 74 12.25 -4.58 1.22
C PRO A 74 12.30 -4.87 -0.28
N THR A 75 11.15 -5.10 -0.87
CA THR A 75 11.01 -5.40 -2.31
C THR A 75 10.32 -4.29 -3.09
N ILE A 76 9.61 -3.41 -2.39
CA ILE A 76 8.91 -2.27 -2.99
C ILE A 76 9.30 -0.96 -2.33
N GLU A 77 9.18 0.12 -3.08
CA GLU A 77 9.34 1.48 -2.62
C GLU A 77 8.19 2.36 -3.08
N LEU A 78 7.88 3.37 -2.30
CA LEU A 78 6.97 4.44 -2.67
C LEU A 78 7.31 5.72 -1.90
N THR A 79 6.84 6.86 -2.41
CA THR A 79 7.07 8.15 -1.76
C THR A 79 5.86 8.51 -0.90
N PHE A 80 6.12 8.83 0.38
CA PHE A 80 5.15 9.49 1.27
C PHE A 80 5.37 10.99 1.18
N LEU A 81 4.28 11.74 1.08
CA LEU A 81 4.32 13.20 0.94
C LEU A 81 3.29 13.84 1.88
N VAL A 82 3.56 15.08 2.23
CA VAL A 82 2.54 15.94 2.85
C VAL A 82 1.36 16.10 1.89
N ASN A 83 0.15 15.96 2.40
CA ASN A 83 -1.04 16.20 1.58
C ASN A 83 -1.13 17.69 1.21
N ASN A 84 -1.08 17.99 -0.07
CA ASN A 84 -1.20 19.34 -0.64
C ASN A 84 -2.41 19.46 -1.58
N SER A 85 -3.39 18.58 -1.44
CA SER A 85 -4.64 18.66 -2.18
C SER A 85 -5.47 19.89 -1.78
N PRO A 86 -6.46 20.32 -2.59
CA PRO A 86 -7.39 21.39 -2.21
C PRO A 86 -8.20 21.10 -0.93
N PHE A 87 -8.22 19.84 -0.48
CA PHE A 87 -8.90 19.43 0.75
C PHE A 87 -7.94 19.14 1.91
N ALA A 88 -6.66 19.42 1.75
CA ALA A 88 -5.65 19.21 2.79
C ALA A 88 -6.00 19.94 4.09
N GLY A 89 -5.80 19.29 5.24
CA GLY A 89 -6.03 19.83 6.57
C GLY A 89 -7.50 19.92 6.99
N ARG A 90 -8.43 19.37 6.22
CA ARG A 90 -9.86 19.41 6.59
C ARG A 90 -10.28 18.27 7.52
N GLU A 91 -9.65 17.13 7.40
CA GLU A 91 -10.05 15.88 8.06
C GLU A 91 -9.01 15.38 9.07
N GLY A 92 -7.72 15.65 8.82
CA GLY A 92 -6.63 15.16 9.65
C GLY A 92 -6.19 16.11 10.75
N LYS A 93 -5.72 15.51 11.85
CA LYS A 93 -5.09 16.22 12.97
C LYS A 93 -3.60 16.47 12.75
N TYR A 94 -2.93 15.53 12.09
CA TYR A 94 -1.49 15.53 11.83
C TYR A 94 -1.24 15.66 10.34
N VAL A 95 -0.81 16.86 9.90
CA VAL A 95 -0.77 17.23 8.48
C VAL A 95 0.58 17.79 8.05
N THR A 96 1.55 17.88 8.97
CA THR A 96 2.86 18.49 8.68
C THR A 96 3.94 17.45 8.42
N SER A 97 4.93 17.83 7.63
CA SER A 97 6.11 17.01 7.33
C SER A 97 6.81 16.49 8.58
N ARG A 98 6.99 17.35 9.59
CA ARG A 98 7.61 16.97 10.87
C ARG A 98 6.82 15.87 11.58
N GLN A 99 5.49 16.00 11.66
CA GLN A 99 4.65 15.00 12.32
C GLN A 99 4.69 13.64 11.58
N ILE A 100 4.69 13.66 10.25
CA ILE A 100 4.83 12.45 9.44
C ILE A 100 6.19 11.80 9.68
N ARG A 101 7.27 12.61 9.71
CA ARG A 101 8.62 12.14 9.99
C ARG A 101 8.72 11.49 11.37
N ASP A 102 8.29 12.19 12.43
CA ASP A 102 8.31 11.68 13.80
C ASP A 102 7.53 10.35 13.93
N ARG A 103 6.44 10.20 13.17
CA ARG A 103 5.66 8.96 13.15
C ARG A 103 6.38 7.82 12.42
N LEU A 104 7.02 8.11 11.29
CA LEU A 104 7.80 7.12 10.55
C LEU A 104 9.04 6.68 11.34
N GLU A 105 9.72 7.59 12.05
CA GLU A 105 10.83 7.26 12.94
C GLU A 105 10.39 6.29 14.05
N LYS A 106 9.24 6.52 14.67
CA LYS A 106 8.66 5.59 15.66
C LYS A 106 8.29 4.23 15.07
N GLU A 107 7.82 4.20 13.83
CA GLU A 107 7.52 2.92 13.15
C GLU A 107 8.79 2.09 12.94
N LEU A 108 9.92 2.73 12.61
CA LEU A 108 11.21 2.04 12.43
C LEU A 108 11.70 1.34 13.72
N GLU A 109 11.30 1.81 14.90
CA GLU A 109 11.70 1.17 16.16
C GLU A 109 11.08 -0.23 16.33
N VAL A 110 9.91 -0.47 15.73
CA VAL A 110 9.13 -1.70 15.94
C VAL A 110 8.95 -2.52 14.65
N ASN A 111 9.18 -1.94 13.49
CA ASN A 111 8.94 -2.57 12.19
C ASN A 111 10.25 -2.83 11.45
N VAL A 112 10.84 -3.98 11.70
CA VAL A 112 12.14 -4.37 11.11
C VAL A 112 12.12 -4.58 9.58
N GLY A 113 10.94 -4.76 9.01
CA GLY A 113 10.77 -4.91 7.55
C GLY A 113 10.58 -3.59 6.81
N LEU A 114 10.58 -2.47 7.52
CA LEU A 114 10.43 -1.14 6.98
C LEU A 114 11.78 -0.44 6.93
N LYS A 115 12.04 0.30 5.85
CA LYS A 115 13.16 1.27 5.77
C LYS A 115 12.60 2.59 5.28
N VAL A 116 13.14 3.69 5.74
CA VAL A 116 12.74 5.04 5.31
C VAL A 116 13.99 5.85 5.01
N ASN A 117 14.00 6.47 3.83
CA ASN A 117 14.98 7.48 3.50
C ASN A 117 14.36 8.86 3.74
N PHE A 118 14.92 9.59 4.71
CA PHE A 118 14.52 10.95 5.06
C PHE A 118 15.33 12.02 4.32
N ASP A 119 16.46 11.65 3.70
CA ASP A 119 17.32 12.53 2.93
C ASP A 119 16.91 12.51 1.46
N THR A 120 15.82 13.22 1.18
CA THR A 120 15.27 13.37 -0.17
C THR A 120 15.44 14.80 -0.67
N ASP A 121 15.19 15.03 -1.96
CA ASP A 121 15.29 16.35 -2.61
C ASP A 121 14.33 17.40 -2.01
N SER A 122 13.38 16.98 -1.17
CA SER A 122 12.39 17.87 -0.55
C SER A 122 12.10 17.42 0.89
N PRO A 123 12.04 18.35 1.84
CA PRO A 123 11.72 18.04 3.25
C PRO A 123 10.27 17.55 3.46
N GLU A 124 9.44 17.59 2.42
CA GLU A 124 8.05 17.14 2.44
C GLU A 124 7.86 15.74 1.87
N LYS A 125 8.95 15.09 1.43
CA LYS A 125 8.94 13.77 0.82
C LYS A 125 9.79 12.79 1.62
N PHE A 126 9.32 11.56 1.73
CA PHE A 126 10.02 10.45 2.36
C PHE A 126 9.91 9.22 1.47
N THR A 127 11.04 8.59 1.15
CA THR A 127 10.98 7.32 0.42
C THR A 127 10.86 6.19 1.42
N VAL A 128 9.78 5.44 1.33
CA VAL A 128 9.45 4.33 2.22
C VAL A 128 9.62 3.02 1.47
N TYR A 129 10.37 2.11 2.06
CA TYR A 129 10.66 0.79 1.51
C TYR A 129 9.96 -0.27 2.34
N GLY A 130 9.22 -1.16 1.70
CA GLY A 130 8.47 -2.22 2.36
C GLY A 130 8.59 -3.58 1.68
N ARG A 131 8.14 -4.62 2.38
CA ARG A 131 8.19 -6.01 1.86
C ARG A 131 7.06 -6.35 0.89
N GLY A 132 6.07 -5.46 0.73
CA GLY A 132 4.95 -5.67 -0.17
C GLY A 132 3.83 -4.66 0.04
N GLU A 133 2.85 -4.66 -0.89
CA GLU A 133 1.72 -3.70 -0.87
C GLU A 133 0.93 -3.75 0.44
N LEU A 134 0.64 -4.95 0.98
CA LEU A 134 -0.12 -5.11 2.22
C LEU A 134 0.63 -4.53 3.42
N HIS A 135 1.96 -4.69 3.48
CA HIS A 135 2.78 -4.11 4.54
C HIS A 135 2.65 -2.59 4.59
N ILE A 136 2.70 -1.95 3.43
CA ILE A 136 2.53 -0.50 3.30
C ILE A 136 1.08 -0.09 3.57
N ALA A 137 0.09 -0.84 3.08
CA ALA A 137 -1.32 -0.55 3.32
C ALA A 137 -1.68 -0.57 4.82
N ILE A 138 -1.09 -1.50 5.59
CA ILE A 138 -1.27 -1.57 7.06
C ILE A 138 -0.66 -0.33 7.73
N LEU A 139 0.54 0.08 7.33
CA LEU A 139 1.17 1.31 7.86
C LEU A 139 0.28 2.54 7.60
N LEU A 140 -0.19 2.69 6.37
CA LEU A 140 -1.06 3.80 5.97
C LEU A 140 -2.40 3.77 6.73
N GLU A 141 -3.00 2.60 6.90
CA GLU A 141 -4.24 2.45 7.67
C GLU A 141 -4.06 2.79 9.15
N ASN A 142 -2.94 2.39 9.76
CA ASN A 142 -2.61 2.77 11.13
C ASN A 142 -2.45 4.29 11.25
N MET A 143 -1.68 4.92 10.36
CA MET A 143 -1.52 6.38 10.33
C MET A 143 -2.87 7.08 10.15
N ARG A 144 -3.73 6.60 9.24
CA ARG A 144 -5.08 7.11 9.02
C ARG A 144 -5.91 7.08 10.32
N ARG A 145 -5.92 5.95 11.03
CA ARG A 145 -6.65 5.79 12.31
C ARG A 145 -6.10 6.66 13.43
N GLU A 146 -4.81 6.94 13.41
CA GLU A 146 -4.16 7.86 14.35
C GLU A 146 -4.47 9.34 14.07
N GLY A 147 -5.07 9.65 12.91
CA GLY A 147 -5.48 11.00 12.52
C GLY A 147 -4.50 11.73 11.61
N TYR A 148 -3.61 11.01 10.92
CA TYR A 148 -2.70 11.60 9.93
C TYR A 148 -3.40 11.80 8.58
N GLU A 149 -3.04 12.89 7.89
CA GLU A 149 -3.24 13.05 6.46
C GLU A 149 -1.91 12.90 5.74
N VAL A 150 -1.88 12.00 4.77
CA VAL A 150 -0.72 11.75 3.92
C VAL A 150 -1.16 11.53 2.48
N GLN A 151 -0.26 11.73 1.54
CA GLN A 151 -0.43 11.23 0.18
C GLN A 151 0.76 10.36 -0.20
N VAL A 152 0.51 9.38 -1.04
CA VAL A 152 1.55 8.45 -1.48
C VAL A 152 1.58 8.30 -2.98
N SER A 153 2.78 8.06 -3.53
CA SER A 153 2.95 7.71 -4.94
C SER A 153 2.59 6.24 -5.19
N GLN A 154 2.51 5.87 -6.47
CA GLN A 154 2.39 4.49 -6.86
C GLN A 154 3.57 3.65 -6.33
N PRO A 155 3.31 2.47 -5.75
CA PRO A 155 4.37 1.54 -5.36
C PRO A 155 5.15 1.06 -6.59
N ARG A 156 6.48 0.97 -6.45
CA ARG A 156 7.38 0.41 -7.47
C ARG A 156 8.24 -0.68 -6.86
N VAL A 157 8.60 -1.67 -7.65
CA VAL A 157 9.58 -2.67 -7.22
C VAL A 157 10.99 -2.07 -7.19
N ILE A 158 11.78 -2.49 -6.22
CA ILE A 158 13.17 -2.07 -6.11
C ILE A 158 13.98 -2.86 -7.15
N ILE A 159 14.59 -2.14 -8.09
CA ILE A 159 15.49 -2.73 -9.09
C ILE A 159 16.92 -2.64 -8.55
N LYS A 160 17.64 -3.77 -8.54
CA LYS A 160 19.06 -3.83 -8.18
C LYS A 160 19.90 -4.08 -9.42
N GLU A 161 21.08 -3.50 -9.44
CA GLU A 161 22.12 -3.84 -10.44
C GLU A 161 23.07 -4.87 -9.81
N ILE A 162 23.09 -6.06 -10.36
CA ILE A 162 23.95 -7.17 -9.92
C ILE A 162 24.75 -7.62 -11.14
N ASP A 163 26.08 -7.61 -11.04
CA ASP A 163 27.00 -7.96 -12.12
C ASP A 163 26.75 -7.18 -13.43
N GLY A 164 26.36 -5.89 -13.32
CA GLY A 164 26.07 -5.03 -14.46
C GLY A 164 24.73 -5.29 -15.16
N ALA A 165 23.89 -6.17 -14.61
CA ALA A 165 22.54 -6.47 -15.12
C ALA A 165 21.45 -6.05 -14.13
N LYS A 166 20.31 -5.62 -14.67
CA LYS A 166 19.14 -5.28 -13.84
C LYS A 166 18.50 -6.55 -13.28
N HIS A 167 18.27 -6.57 -11.98
CA HIS A 167 17.54 -7.62 -11.26
C HIS A 167 16.34 -7.01 -10.54
N GLU A 168 15.28 -7.79 -10.46
CA GLU A 168 14.04 -7.43 -9.78
C GLU A 168 13.61 -8.52 -8.80
N PRO A 169 12.78 -8.20 -7.79
CA PRO A 169 12.30 -9.19 -6.84
C PRO A 169 11.35 -10.17 -7.51
N PHE A 170 11.53 -11.46 -7.21
CA PHE A 170 10.69 -12.56 -7.68
C PHE A 170 9.97 -13.22 -6.53
N GLU A 171 8.76 -13.70 -6.81
CA GLU A 171 7.94 -14.43 -5.86
C GLU A 171 7.60 -15.83 -6.42
N GLU A 172 7.55 -16.79 -5.50
CA GLU A 172 6.85 -18.04 -5.69
C GLU A 172 5.38 -17.80 -5.37
N VAL A 173 4.50 -18.23 -6.26
CA VAL A 173 3.06 -18.06 -6.14
C VAL A 173 2.41 -19.42 -6.10
N VAL A 174 1.76 -19.74 -5.00
CA VAL A 174 1.02 -21.00 -4.84
C VAL A 174 -0.47 -20.69 -4.91
N VAL A 175 -1.13 -21.35 -5.87
CA VAL A 175 -2.56 -21.18 -6.12
C VAL A 175 -3.26 -22.52 -5.90
N ASP A 176 -4.28 -22.53 -5.06
CA ASP A 176 -5.18 -23.66 -4.88
C ASP A 176 -6.59 -23.25 -5.32
N VAL A 177 -7.08 -23.86 -6.41
CA VAL A 177 -8.36 -23.51 -7.03
C VAL A 177 -9.14 -24.75 -7.48
N PRO A 178 -10.49 -24.67 -7.54
CA PRO A 178 -11.28 -25.65 -8.28
C PRO A 178 -10.80 -25.78 -9.74
N GLU A 179 -10.85 -26.98 -10.30
CA GLU A 179 -10.36 -27.30 -11.64
C GLU A 179 -10.95 -26.39 -12.74
N GLU A 180 -12.19 -25.95 -12.59
CA GLU A 180 -12.88 -25.06 -13.55
C GLU A 180 -12.19 -23.70 -13.74
N PHE A 181 -11.41 -23.22 -12.76
CA PHE A 181 -10.74 -21.90 -12.80
C PHE A 181 -9.27 -21.97 -13.26
N GLN A 182 -8.67 -23.18 -13.35
CA GLN A 182 -7.24 -23.32 -13.63
C GLN A 182 -6.81 -22.62 -14.92
N GLY A 183 -7.57 -22.79 -16.01
CA GLY A 183 -7.23 -22.21 -17.32
C GLY A 183 -7.17 -20.68 -17.29
N ALA A 184 -8.16 -20.05 -16.67
CA ALA A 184 -8.21 -18.59 -16.54
C ALA A 184 -7.04 -18.05 -15.68
N ILE A 185 -6.65 -18.75 -14.62
CA ILE A 185 -5.55 -18.34 -13.75
C ILE A 185 -4.20 -18.46 -14.49
N ILE A 186 -3.97 -19.57 -15.21
CA ILE A 186 -2.73 -19.79 -15.97
C ILE A 186 -2.58 -18.70 -17.03
N GLU A 187 -3.63 -18.39 -17.78
CA GLU A 187 -3.63 -17.34 -18.79
C GLU A 187 -3.32 -15.97 -18.17
N LYS A 188 -4.04 -15.59 -17.11
CA LYS A 188 -3.89 -14.27 -16.47
C LYS A 188 -2.56 -14.07 -15.80
N LEU A 189 -1.97 -15.08 -15.19
CA LEU A 189 -0.62 -15.02 -14.64
C LEU A 189 0.43 -15.03 -15.75
N GLY A 190 0.22 -15.77 -16.82
CA GLY A 190 1.14 -15.83 -17.96
C GLY A 190 1.38 -14.47 -18.62
N VAL A 191 0.33 -13.67 -18.85
CA VAL A 191 0.47 -12.31 -19.42
C VAL A 191 1.18 -11.34 -18.48
N ARG A 192 1.32 -11.69 -17.20
CA ARG A 192 2.02 -10.94 -16.15
C ARG A 192 3.47 -11.38 -15.94
N ALA A 193 4.03 -12.14 -16.88
CA ALA A 193 5.36 -12.74 -16.82
C ALA A 193 5.53 -13.74 -15.65
N VAL A 194 4.46 -14.32 -15.14
CA VAL A 194 4.48 -15.33 -14.09
C VAL A 194 4.39 -16.71 -14.73
N GLN A 195 5.40 -17.54 -14.53
CA GLN A 195 5.56 -18.84 -15.18
C GLN A 195 5.12 -19.99 -14.28
N MET A 196 4.32 -20.91 -14.80
CA MET A 196 3.98 -22.14 -14.10
C MET A 196 5.21 -23.05 -13.97
N LYS A 197 5.44 -23.55 -12.76
CA LYS A 197 6.55 -24.48 -12.44
C LYS A 197 6.06 -25.90 -12.17
N ASN A 198 4.94 -26.03 -11.45
CA ASN A 198 4.37 -27.32 -11.09
C ASN A 198 2.85 -27.23 -11.02
N MET A 199 2.19 -28.37 -11.23
CA MET A 199 0.75 -28.51 -11.08
C MET A 199 0.43 -29.89 -10.54
N GLU A 200 -0.37 -29.95 -9.48
CA GLU A 200 -0.79 -31.18 -8.81
C GLU A 200 -2.33 -31.19 -8.71
N ASN A 201 -2.93 -32.29 -9.14
CA ASN A 201 -4.39 -32.46 -9.08
C ASN A 201 -4.78 -33.20 -7.78
N HIS A 202 -5.69 -32.61 -7.03
CA HIS A 202 -6.24 -33.17 -5.80
C HIS A 202 -7.77 -33.24 -5.92
N GLU A 203 -8.29 -34.39 -6.32
CA GLU A 203 -9.74 -34.61 -6.52
C GLU A 203 -10.37 -33.55 -7.45
N ASN A 204 -11.08 -32.57 -6.89
CA ASN A 204 -11.77 -31.48 -7.62
C ASN A 204 -11.02 -30.15 -7.56
N ARG A 205 -9.79 -30.13 -7.04
CA ARG A 205 -8.97 -28.94 -6.91
C ARG A 205 -7.60 -29.15 -7.54
N VAL A 206 -6.99 -28.04 -7.94
CA VAL A 206 -5.65 -28.04 -8.52
C VAL A 206 -4.77 -27.11 -7.72
N LEU A 207 -3.63 -27.64 -7.26
CA LEU A 207 -2.56 -26.88 -6.65
C LEU A 207 -1.54 -26.53 -7.72
N ILE A 208 -1.34 -25.25 -7.99
CA ILE A 208 -0.43 -24.78 -9.04
C ILE A 208 0.62 -23.90 -8.40
N THR A 209 1.89 -24.21 -8.66
CA THR A 209 3.03 -23.39 -8.25
C THR A 209 3.55 -22.61 -9.45
N PHE A 210 3.65 -21.31 -9.28
CA PHE A 210 4.22 -20.40 -10.26
C PHE A 210 5.43 -19.67 -9.68
N GLU A 211 6.18 -19.04 -10.57
CA GLU A 211 7.28 -18.13 -10.25
C GLU A 211 7.23 -16.93 -11.18
N GLY A 212 7.39 -15.73 -10.64
CA GLY A 212 7.39 -14.53 -11.46
C GLY A 212 7.81 -13.27 -10.70
N PRO A 213 7.99 -12.15 -11.44
CA PRO A 213 8.39 -10.88 -10.85
C PRO A 213 7.26 -10.30 -9.97
N SER A 214 7.63 -9.76 -8.79
CA SER A 214 6.66 -9.18 -7.86
C SER A 214 5.77 -8.10 -8.50
N ARG A 215 6.31 -7.29 -9.43
CA ARG A 215 5.52 -6.27 -10.14
C ARG A 215 4.42 -6.87 -11.02
N GLY A 216 4.57 -8.11 -11.47
CA GLY A 216 3.52 -8.83 -12.21
C GLY A 216 2.32 -9.20 -11.33
N LEU A 217 2.51 -9.25 -10.02
CA LEU A 217 1.47 -9.63 -9.05
C LEU A 217 0.72 -8.41 -8.50
N PHE A 218 1.21 -7.18 -8.74
CA PHE A 218 0.53 -5.96 -8.30
C PHE A 218 -0.90 -5.92 -8.82
N GLY A 219 -1.85 -5.69 -7.89
CA GLY A 219 -3.27 -5.66 -8.19
C GLY A 219 -3.89 -6.97 -8.65
N TYR A 220 -3.18 -8.10 -8.58
CA TYR A 220 -3.75 -9.38 -9.00
C TYR A 220 -4.64 -10.02 -7.94
N ARG A 221 -4.37 -9.81 -6.66
CA ARG A 221 -5.12 -10.46 -5.58
C ARG A 221 -6.62 -10.22 -5.63
N ASN A 222 -7.07 -8.99 -5.85
CA ASN A 222 -8.49 -8.67 -5.97
C ASN A 222 -9.12 -9.28 -7.23
N LYS A 223 -8.39 -9.25 -8.34
CA LYS A 223 -8.82 -9.90 -9.60
C LYS A 223 -8.94 -11.41 -9.43
N PHE A 224 -7.98 -12.04 -8.74
CA PHE A 224 -8.00 -13.46 -8.43
C PHE A 224 -9.24 -13.86 -7.63
N VAL A 225 -9.63 -13.09 -6.60
CA VAL A 225 -10.86 -13.35 -5.83
C VAL A 225 -12.10 -13.31 -6.71
N VAL A 226 -12.18 -12.34 -7.64
CA VAL A 226 -13.30 -12.25 -8.59
C VAL A 226 -13.28 -13.43 -9.57
N ASP A 227 -12.12 -13.75 -10.14
CA ASP A 227 -11.95 -14.80 -11.15
C ASP A 227 -12.30 -16.19 -10.59
N THR A 228 -11.97 -16.42 -9.32
CA THR A 228 -12.26 -17.70 -8.63
C THR A 228 -13.58 -17.68 -7.87
N LYS A 229 -14.38 -16.61 -7.99
CA LYS A 229 -15.63 -16.42 -7.22
C LYS A 229 -15.42 -16.59 -5.70
N GLY A 230 -14.23 -16.21 -5.20
CA GLY A 230 -13.85 -16.37 -3.81
C GLY A 230 -13.48 -17.79 -3.37
N GLN A 231 -13.42 -18.77 -4.29
CA GLN A 231 -13.14 -20.17 -3.96
C GLN A 231 -11.65 -20.53 -4.05
N GLY A 232 -10.81 -19.61 -4.54
CA GLY A 232 -9.37 -19.80 -4.67
C GLY A 232 -8.59 -19.33 -3.45
N ILE A 233 -7.44 -19.96 -3.22
CA ILE A 233 -6.43 -19.53 -2.27
C ILE A 233 -5.19 -19.11 -3.06
N LEU A 234 -4.65 -17.95 -2.77
CA LEU A 234 -3.42 -17.42 -3.37
C LEU A 234 -2.45 -17.03 -2.27
N ALA A 235 -1.31 -17.68 -2.25
CA ALA A 235 -0.20 -17.38 -1.35
C ALA A 235 1.04 -16.98 -2.18
N THR A 236 1.80 -16.00 -1.71
CA THR A 236 3.03 -15.55 -2.34
C THR A 236 4.17 -15.53 -1.34
N ARG A 237 5.38 -15.84 -1.80
CA ARG A 237 6.61 -15.83 -1.01
C ARG A 237 7.75 -15.26 -1.84
N PHE A 238 8.46 -14.27 -1.29
CA PHE A 238 9.69 -13.75 -1.89
C PHE A 238 10.76 -14.84 -1.98
N ILE A 239 11.39 -14.99 -3.13
CA ILE A 239 12.41 -16.02 -3.41
C ILE A 239 13.76 -15.43 -3.86
N GLY A 240 13.92 -14.11 -3.78
CA GLY A 240 15.16 -13.43 -4.12
C GLY A 240 15.06 -12.55 -5.35
N TYR A 241 16.20 -11.96 -5.72
CA TYR A 241 16.33 -11.13 -6.91
C TYR A 241 16.77 -11.98 -8.09
N LYS A 242 16.08 -11.84 -9.24
CA LYS A 242 16.40 -12.54 -10.50
C LYS A 242 16.49 -11.52 -11.64
N PRO A 243 17.08 -11.88 -12.78
CA PRO A 243 17.19 -10.99 -13.93
C PRO A 243 15.84 -10.41 -14.33
N TYR A 244 15.85 -9.15 -14.71
CA TYR A 244 14.64 -8.39 -15.12
C TYR A 244 13.89 -9.11 -16.24
N ALA A 245 12.60 -9.40 -16.02
CA ALA A 245 11.77 -10.22 -16.93
C ALA A 245 11.27 -9.46 -18.19
N GLY A 246 11.78 -8.26 -18.44
CA GLY A 246 11.30 -7.43 -19.54
C GLY A 246 10.05 -6.61 -19.21
N GLU A 247 9.43 -6.01 -20.22
CA GLU A 247 8.22 -5.22 -20.01
C GLU A 247 7.01 -6.11 -19.80
N ILE A 248 6.20 -5.79 -18.78
CA ILE A 248 4.92 -6.44 -18.53
C ILE A 248 3.84 -5.48 -19.02
N VAL A 249 3.04 -5.94 -19.96
CA VAL A 249 1.91 -5.16 -20.47
C VAL A 249 0.81 -5.13 -19.40
N HIS A 250 0.70 -4.03 -18.70
CA HIS A 250 -0.46 -3.74 -17.86
C HIS A 250 -1.58 -3.17 -18.72
N GLN A 251 -2.79 -3.70 -18.53
CA GLN A 251 -3.96 -3.08 -19.13
C GLN A 251 -4.14 -1.71 -18.45
N ALA A 252 -3.83 -0.63 -19.17
CA ALA A 252 -3.99 0.70 -18.65
C ALA A 252 -5.46 0.94 -18.30
N THR A 253 -5.71 1.32 -17.05
CA THR A 253 -7.02 1.81 -16.63
C THR A 253 -6.98 3.33 -16.77
N GLY A 254 -7.68 3.88 -17.77
CA GLY A 254 -7.75 5.32 -17.94
C GLY A 254 -8.51 5.97 -16.79
N SER A 255 -8.03 7.09 -16.28
CA SER A 255 -8.67 7.80 -15.17
C SER A 255 -9.74 8.77 -15.67
N MET A 256 -10.90 8.79 -15.00
CA MET A 256 -11.88 9.87 -15.12
C MET A 256 -11.53 10.99 -14.14
N ILE A 257 -11.16 12.14 -14.64
CA ILE A 257 -10.61 13.25 -13.85
C ILE A 257 -11.63 14.39 -13.79
N SER A 258 -11.93 14.86 -12.59
CA SER A 258 -12.78 16.05 -12.43
C SER A 258 -12.07 17.31 -12.95
N GLN A 259 -12.76 18.07 -13.80
CA GLN A 259 -12.29 19.36 -14.30
C GLN A 259 -12.69 20.55 -13.44
N VAL A 260 -13.53 20.34 -12.41
CA VAL A 260 -14.10 21.41 -11.62
C VAL A 260 -14.15 21.04 -10.14
N GLN A 261 -14.20 22.08 -9.31
CA GLN A 261 -14.54 21.94 -7.90
C GLN A 261 -16.05 22.06 -7.70
N GLY A 262 -16.65 21.27 -6.83
CA GLY A 262 -18.06 21.34 -6.48
C GLY A 262 -18.62 20.04 -5.95
N LYS A 263 -19.96 19.96 -5.83
CA LYS A 263 -20.66 18.74 -5.45
C LYS A 263 -21.17 17.99 -6.68
N THR A 264 -20.97 16.69 -6.68
CA THR A 264 -21.42 15.82 -7.76
C THR A 264 -22.95 15.74 -7.81
N LEU A 265 -23.47 15.65 -9.04
CA LEU A 265 -24.92 15.55 -9.29
C LEU A 265 -25.26 14.20 -9.93
N GLY A 266 -26.36 13.59 -9.49
CA GLY A 266 -26.83 12.30 -9.97
C GLY A 266 -26.97 12.23 -11.49
N PHE A 267 -27.44 13.29 -12.13
CA PHE A 267 -27.57 13.36 -13.59
C PHE A 267 -26.21 13.20 -14.30
N SER A 268 -25.17 13.87 -13.80
CA SER A 268 -23.83 13.76 -14.38
C SER A 268 -23.24 12.37 -14.17
N LEU A 269 -23.36 11.84 -12.94
CA LEU A 269 -22.84 10.50 -12.61
C LEU A 269 -23.52 9.40 -13.43
N ALA A 270 -24.82 9.48 -13.68
CA ALA A 270 -25.55 8.54 -14.54
C ALA A 270 -25.01 8.50 -15.98
N ASN A 271 -24.59 9.64 -16.50
CA ASN A 271 -23.95 9.70 -17.81
C ASN A 271 -22.51 9.16 -17.79
N LEU A 272 -21.76 9.41 -16.71
CA LEU A 272 -20.37 8.97 -16.59
C LEU A 272 -20.25 7.46 -16.35
N GLN A 273 -21.17 6.84 -15.61
CA GLN A 273 -21.17 5.39 -15.37
C GLN A 273 -21.31 4.55 -16.65
N THR A 274 -21.84 5.12 -17.75
CA THR A 274 -21.88 4.44 -19.04
C THR A 274 -20.49 4.30 -19.70
N ARG A 275 -19.51 5.05 -19.23
CA ARG A 275 -18.14 5.11 -19.75
C ARG A 275 -17.14 4.34 -18.91
N GLY A 276 -17.52 3.90 -17.71
CA GLY A 276 -16.67 3.13 -16.82
C GLY A 276 -17.18 3.07 -15.39
N GLU A 277 -16.31 2.73 -14.47
CA GLU A 277 -16.62 2.51 -13.06
C GLU A 277 -16.34 3.79 -12.26
N LEU A 278 -17.29 4.18 -11.40
CA LEU A 278 -17.15 5.37 -10.56
C LEU A 278 -16.68 5.00 -9.14
N TYR A 279 -15.93 5.91 -8.50
CA TYR A 279 -15.44 5.81 -7.13
C TYR A 279 -16.20 6.69 -6.15
N ILE A 280 -17.08 7.56 -6.65
CA ILE A 280 -17.80 8.57 -5.89
C ILE A 280 -19.30 8.44 -6.09
N LYS A 281 -20.06 8.84 -5.07
CA LYS A 281 -21.53 8.92 -5.10
C LYS A 281 -22.01 10.35 -5.36
N GLU A 282 -23.30 10.52 -5.53
CA GLU A 282 -23.92 11.84 -5.59
C GLU A 282 -23.67 12.65 -4.31
N ALA A 283 -23.71 13.97 -4.42
CA ALA A 283 -23.43 14.93 -3.35
C ALA A 283 -22.02 14.84 -2.73
N THR A 284 -21.08 14.11 -3.38
CA THR A 284 -19.67 14.08 -2.98
C THR A 284 -18.99 15.37 -3.41
N GLU A 285 -18.20 15.99 -2.52
CA GLU A 285 -17.34 17.11 -2.90
C GLU A 285 -16.15 16.61 -3.72
N VAL A 286 -15.86 17.31 -4.82
CA VAL A 286 -14.74 17.04 -5.71
C VAL A 286 -13.97 18.32 -6.00
N TYR A 287 -12.73 18.17 -6.43
CA TYR A 287 -11.87 19.27 -6.87
C TYR A 287 -11.25 18.95 -8.23
N GLU A 288 -10.72 19.97 -8.91
CA GLU A 288 -10.03 19.83 -10.17
C GLU A 288 -8.81 18.90 -10.01
N GLY A 289 -8.66 17.90 -10.89
CA GLY A 289 -7.59 16.91 -10.82
C GLY A 289 -7.88 15.70 -9.94
N MET A 290 -9.01 15.67 -9.21
CA MET A 290 -9.45 14.47 -8.47
C MET A 290 -9.87 13.38 -9.44
N VAL A 291 -9.41 12.14 -9.24
CA VAL A 291 -9.82 10.96 -10.01
C VAL A 291 -11.10 10.40 -9.40
N ILE A 292 -12.15 10.37 -10.18
CA ILE A 292 -13.51 10.02 -9.73
C ILE A 292 -13.99 8.66 -10.25
N GLY A 293 -13.18 7.99 -11.04
CA GLY A 293 -13.47 6.68 -11.61
C GLY A 293 -12.45 6.26 -12.66
N ASN A 294 -12.65 5.07 -13.21
CA ASN A 294 -11.86 4.55 -14.33
C ASN A 294 -12.72 4.36 -15.57
N THR A 295 -12.14 4.60 -16.75
CA THR A 295 -12.78 4.37 -18.04
C THR A 295 -12.69 2.91 -18.45
N SER A 296 -13.72 2.39 -19.12
CA SER A 296 -13.72 1.01 -19.64
C SER A 296 -12.75 0.80 -20.81
N LYS A 297 -12.35 1.88 -21.50
CA LYS A 297 -11.49 1.81 -22.70
C LYS A 297 -10.01 2.02 -22.41
N GLY A 298 -9.64 2.33 -21.16
CA GLY A 298 -8.25 2.58 -20.77
C GLY A 298 -7.71 3.96 -21.16
N GLU A 299 -8.48 4.83 -21.80
CA GLU A 299 -8.08 6.19 -22.12
C GLU A 299 -8.45 7.16 -21.00
N GLN A 300 -7.54 8.07 -20.65
CA GLN A 300 -7.79 9.11 -19.65
C GLN A 300 -8.85 10.10 -20.17
N MET A 301 -9.74 10.55 -19.28
CA MET A 301 -10.85 11.44 -19.63
C MET A 301 -11.04 12.52 -18.57
N THR A 302 -11.01 13.78 -18.98
CA THR A 302 -11.41 14.91 -18.14
C THR A 302 -12.93 15.13 -18.24
N VAL A 303 -13.62 15.18 -17.11
CA VAL A 303 -15.08 15.20 -17.04
C VAL A 303 -15.61 16.23 -16.04
N ASN A 304 -16.87 16.64 -16.23
CA ASN A 304 -17.57 17.51 -15.26
C ASN A 304 -18.65 16.72 -14.49
N PRO A 305 -18.37 16.29 -13.24
CA PRO A 305 -19.33 15.53 -12.43
C PRO A 305 -20.39 16.40 -11.75
N THR A 306 -20.30 17.73 -11.87
CA THR A 306 -21.21 18.69 -11.21
C THR A 306 -22.27 19.26 -12.16
N LYS A 307 -22.31 18.78 -13.42
CA LYS A 307 -23.23 19.31 -14.43
C LYS A 307 -24.65 18.82 -14.20
N GLY A 308 -25.56 19.75 -13.98
CA GLY A 308 -27.00 19.47 -13.85
C GLY A 308 -27.69 19.20 -15.19
N LYS A 309 -28.89 18.69 -15.13
CA LYS A 309 -29.78 18.55 -16.29
C LYS A 309 -30.19 19.93 -16.77
N GLN A 310 -29.95 20.28 -18.02
CA GLN A 310 -30.49 21.49 -18.59
C GLN A 310 -31.99 21.31 -18.80
N LEU A 311 -32.75 22.21 -18.25
CA LEU A 311 -34.20 22.27 -18.47
C LEU A 311 -34.46 22.77 -19.90
N THR A 312 -35.04 21.94 -20.77
CA THR A 312 -35.53 22.36 -22.07
C THR A 312 -37.02 22.54 -21.99
N ASN A 313 -37.57 23.57 -22.67
CA ASN A 313 -38.99 23.91 -22.66
C ASN A 313 -39.92 22.87 -23.34
N MET A 314 -39.36 21.78 -23.86
CA MET A 314 -40.10 20.69 -24.51
C MET A 314 -40.13 19.44 -23.60
N ARG A 315 -40.86 19.49 -22.50
CA ARG A 315 -41.15 18.31 -21.70
C ARG A 315 -42.61 17.95 -21.74
N ALA A 316 -42.88 16.72 -22.18
CA ALA A 316 -44.11 16.05 -21.82
C ALA A 316 -44.13 15.82 -20.31
N SER A 317 -45.10 16.39 -19.61
CA SER A 317 -45.34 16.16 -18.18
C SER A 317 -45.67 14.68 -17.99
N GLY A 318 -44.71 13.86 -17.54
CA GLY A 318 -45.02 12.47 -17.14
C GLY A 318 -43.93 11.45 -17.17
N SER A 319 -42.71 11.73 -17.62
CA SER A 319 -41.64 10.74 -17.65
C SER A 319 -40.34 11.26 -17.05
N ASP A 320 -40.33 11.57 -15.77
CA ASP A 320 -39.09 11.58 -14.99
C ASP A 320 -38.80 10.15 -14.52
N ASP A 321 -38.25 9.34 -15.40
CA ASP A 321 -37.68 8.04 -15.00
C ASP A 321 -36.64 8.33 -13.93
N ALA A 322 -36.75 7.61 -12.79
CA ALA A 322 -35.79 7.72 -11.71
C ALA A 322 -34.40 7.37 -12.25
N ILE A 323 -33.44 8.28 -12.08
CA ILE A 323 -32.06 8.09 -12.48
C ILE A 323 -31.50 6.92 -11.66
N LYS A 324 -31.24 5.80 -12.30
CA LYS A 324 -30.57 4.65 -11.67
C LYS A 324 -29.06 4.83 -11.76
N ILE A 325 -28.39 4.98 -10.63
CA ILE A 325 -26.95 5.02 -10.52
C ILE A 325 -26.49 3.71 -9.89
N THR A 326 -25.57 3.02 -10.53
CA THR A 326 -24.89 1.85 -9.95
C THR A 326 -24.07 2.30 -8.74
N PRO A 327 -24.09 1.57 -7.61
CA PRO A 327 -23.24 1.89 -6.48
C PRO A 327 -21.77 2.03 -6.90
N PRO A 328 -21.07 3.07 -6.46
CA PRO A 328 -19.66 3.25 -6.81
C PRO A 328 -18.80 2.18 -6.15
N LYS A 329 -17.65 1.89 -6.77
CA LYS A 329 -16.61 1.05 -6.16
C LYS A 329 -16.03 1.79 -4.97
N THR A 330 -16.04 1.14 -3.80
CA THR A 330 -15.45 1.73 -2.60
C THR A 330 -13.93 1.83 -2.75
N MET A 331 -13.40 3.03 -2.58
CA MET A 331 -11.97 3.27 -2.58
C MET A 331 -11.41 2.96 -1.19
N THR A 332 -10.64 1.87 -1.09
CA THR A 332 -9.80 1.54 0.08
C THR A 332 -8.35 1.86 -0.24
N ILE A 333 -7.48 1.80 0.76
CA ILE A 333 -6.04 2.02 0.55
C ILE A 333 -5.50 0.98 -0.43
N GLU A 334 -5.84 -0.30 -0.25
CA GLU A 334 -5.41 -1.39 -1.12
C GLU A 334 -5.92 -1.20 -2.56
N THR A 335 -7.21 -0.89 -2.71
CA THR A 335 -7.79 -0.62 -4.03
C THR A 335 -7.12 0.59 -4.69
N GLY A 336 -6.84 1.64 -3.93
CA GLY A 336 -6.17 2.83 -4.43
C GLY A 336 -4.76 2.53 -4.92
N LEU A 337 -3.95 1.82 -4.13
CA LEU A 337 -2.59 1.42 -4.51
C LEU A 337 -2.58 0.51 -5.76
N GLU A 338 -3.62 -0.34 -5.92
CA GLU A 338 -3.77 -1.24 -7.06
C GLU A 338 -4.08 -0.51 -8.38
N VAL A 339 -5.01 0.46 -8.33
CA VAL A 339 -5.59 1.07 -9.56
C VAL A 339 -4.92 2.36 -9.98
N MET A 340 -4.12 2.98 -9.09
CA MET A 340 -3.48 4.27 -9.37
C MET A 340 -2.47 4.19 -10.52
N ALA A 341 -2.44 5.24 -11.32
CA ALA A 341 -1.43 5.43 -12.35
C ALA A 341 -0.15 6.07 -11.77
N ASP A 342 0.94 6.04 -12.53
CA ASP A 342 2.25 6.58 -12.12
C ASP A 342 2.27 8.12 -11.98
N ASP A 343 1.34 8.81 -12.64
CA ASP A 343 1.12 10.25 -12.56
C ASP A 343 0.07 10.65 -11.50
N GLU A 344 -0.27 9.74 -10.58
CA GLU A 344 -1.28 9.93 -9.54
C GLU A 344 -0.68 9.85 -8.13
N TYR A 345 -1.40 10.45 -7.19
CA TYR A 345 -1.22 10.27 -5.76
C TYR A 345 -2.48 9.69 -5.13
N LEU A 346 -2.29 8.81 -4.17
CA LEU A 346 -3.36 8.37 -3.28
C LEU A 346 -3.35 9.27 -2.04
N GLU A 347 -4.39 10.07 -1.89
CA GLU A 347 -4.64 10.92 -0.74
C GLU A 347 -5.37 10.10 0.33
N ILE A 348 -4.79 10.03 1.53
CA ILE A 348 -5.28 9.23 2.65
C ILE A 348 -5.50 10.16 3.84
N THR A 349 -6.73 10.22 4.31
CA THR A 349 -7.15 11.02 5.44
C THR A 349 -7.94 10.16 6.43
N PRO A 350 -8.19 10.59 7.66
CA PRO A 350 -9.01 9.84 8.62
C PRO A 350 -10.38 9.42 8.09
N GLU A 351 -11.01 10.25 7.27
CA GLU A 351 -12.38 10.03 6.77
C GLU A 351 -12.44 9.52 5.33
N SER A 352 -11.40 9.77 4.52
CA SER A 352 -11.47 9.56 3.07
C SER A 352 -10.19 8.97 2.49
N VAL A 353 -10.36 8.17 1.44
CA VAL A 353 -9.28 7.74 0.55
C VAL A 353 -9.65 8.19 -0.85
N ARG A 354 -8.79 8.99 -1.49
CA ARG A 354 -9.06 9.62 -2.80
C ARG A 354 -7.86 9.48 -3.72
N LEU A 355 -8.10 9.26 -5.01
CA LEU A 355 -7.07 9.37 -6.03
C LEU A 355 -7.09 10.77 -6.63
N ARG A 356 -5.92 11.30 -6.95
CA ARG A 356 -5.77 12.55 -7.67
C ARG A 356 -4.56 12.55 -8.60
N LYS A 357 -4.60 13.38 -9.62
CA LYS A 357 -3.42 13.63 -10.44
C LYS A 357 -2.35 14.40 -9.64
N GLN A 358 -1.07 14.16 -9.97
CA GLN A 358 0.04 14.94 -9.41
C GLN A 358 -0.11 16.40 -9.81
N ASP A 359 -0.29 16.66 -11.12
CA ASP A 359 -0.66 17.96 -11.65
C ASP A 359 -2.18 18.10 -11.71
N LEU A 360 -2.75 18.94 -10.84
CA LEU A 360 -4.20 19.10 -10.77
C LEU A 360 -4.79 19.77 -12.00
N ASN A 361 -4.08 20.75 -12.57
CA ASN A 361 -4.55 21.53 -13.71
C ASN A 361 -4.35 20.76 -15.03
N GLU A 362 -5.39 20.73 -15.88
CA GLU A 362 -5.37 20.01 -17.16
C GLU A 362 -4.28 20.54 -18.10
N SER A 363 -4.08 21.87 -18.16
CA SER A 363 -3.08 22.47 -19.05
C SER A 363 -1.65 22.06 -18.68
N ASP A 364 -1.37 21.83 -17.39
CA ASP A 364 -0.05 21.42 -16.93
C ASP A 364 0.18 19.93 -17.19
N ARG A 365 -0.85 19.07 -17.03
CA ARG A 365 -0.79 17.67 -17.46
C ARG A 365 -0.51 17.53 -18.95
N VAL A 366 -1.18 18.32 -19.80
CA VAL A 366 -0.94 18.30 -21.26
C VAL A 366 0.47 18.76 -21.62
N LYS A 367 1.04 19.74 -20.89
CA LYS A 367 2.43 20.17 -21.08
C LYS A 367 3.43 19.10 -20.66
N ALA A 368 3.15 18.39 -19.56
CA ALA A 368 4.00 17.30 -19.06
C ALA A 368 4.10 16.14 -20.06
N LEU A 369 3.00 15.78 -20.73
CA LEU A 369 2.96 14.74 -21.77
C LEU A 369 3.73 15.10 -23.05
N LYS A 370 4.07 16.37 -23.27
CA LYS A 370 4.80 16.85 -24.46
C LYS A 370 6.30 16.97 -24.25
N LYS A 371 6.78 16.79 -23.02
CA LYS A 371 8.20 16.74 -22.66
C LYS A 371 8.72 15.30 -22.68
#